data_48e71081d0835bc1abddae5f0c2ae123
#
_entry.id   48e71081d0835bc1abddae5f0c2ae123
#
_cell.length_a   1.000
_cell.length_b   1.000
_cell.length_c   1.000
_cell.angle_alpha   90.00
_cell.angle_beta   90.00
_cell.angle_gamma   90.00
#
_symmetry.space_group_name_H-M   'P 1'
#
loop_
_entity.id
_entity.type
_entity.pdbx_description
1 polymer ?
#
loop_
_entity_poly.entity_id
_entity_poly.type
_entity_poly.pdbx_seq_one_letter_code
_entity_poly.pdbx_strand_id
1 'polypeptide(L)'
;MLESSNIAVPLRWRPMQPADVDQCVDIVAAHPVIGPRYGADIENLGRAWRHLLGSAAVNNAVFERPDRKHATIVGIGFAVFVRDKFIHEIKTPPLPWVGPELARRVVGGDSPVLTDDEVRDANSGAGLSEIVWAGTGVPEFEQTRDFYHLMVSSYVEAHRGFLLNELISAQAESVEQLLGGVEAGGLYWNPTHQDYEKAPPEPAGVFVARPHLVGITRKLALTRRGSWVSTLFDYRPPRFGFTRGEQQLLQTALTSFQGTDQELAGALHLSVPTVKKMWGSIYRRVADCDPELVPDSTLAESGTRERGREKRRSLLAYIREHPEELRLHSRKLLRQNLRQMTGE
;
A
#
# COMPACT_ATOMS: atom_id res chain seq x y z
N MET A 1 -5.41 -0.28 47.27
CA MET A 1 -4.58 -0.83 46.17
C MET A 1 -4.86 0.02 44.95
N LEU A 2 -3.92 0.86 44.57
CA LEU A 2 -4.05 1.71 43.37
C LEU A 2 -3.80 0.74 42.17
N GLU A 3 -4.84 0.51 41.40
CA GLU A 3 -4.69 -0.11 40.08
C GLU A 3 -3.74 0.77 39.29
N SER A 4 -2.54 0.25 39.01
CA SER A 4 -1.63 0.86 38.05
C SER A 4 -2.36 0.85 36.71
N SER A 5 -2.84 2.02 36.30
CA SER A 5 -3.34 2.26 34.95
C SER A 5 -2.22 1.88 33.98
N ASN A 6 -2.34 0.70 33.39
CA ASN A 6 -1.52 0.27 32.30
C ASN A 6 -1.82 1.24 31.13
N ILE A 7 -1.06 2.33 31.04
CA ILE A 7 -1.11 3.20 29.88
C ILE A 7 -0.63 2.35 28.73
N ALA A 8 -1.56 1.83 27.95
CA ALA A 8 -1.28 1.07 26.76
C ALA A 8 -0.40 1.94 25.86
N VAL A 9 0.84 1.53 25.61
CA VAL A 9 1.73 2.25 24.69
C VAL A 9 1.09 2.17 23.31
N PRO A 10 0.75 3.31 22.66
CA PRO A 10 0.03 3.29 21.41
C PRO A 10 0.87 2.60 20.34
N LEU A 11 0.23 1.69 19.59
CA LEU A 11 0.83 1.08 18.42
C LEU A 11 1.08 2.15 17.34
N ARG A 12 2.12 1.95 16.53
CA ARG A 12 2.40 2.77 15.37
C ARG A 12 2.68 1.88 14.16
N TRP A 13 2.60 2.46 12.97
CA TRP A 13 2.99 1.78 11.75
C TRP A 13 4.05 2.58 10.97
N ARG A 14 4.82 1.89 10.17
CA ARG A 14 5.75 2.43 9.18
C ARG A 14 5.91 1.47 8.00
N PRO A 15 6.46 1.93 6.87
CA PRO A 15 6.87 1.03 5.80
C PRO A 15 7.90 -0.02 6.29
N MET A 16 7.78 -1.24 5.76
CA MET A 16 8.71 -2.34 6.03
C MET A 16 10.09 -2.02 5.43
N GLN A 17 11.14 -2.30 6.18
CA GLN A 17 12.52 -2.20 5.74
C GLN A 17 13.08 -3.61 5.45
N PRO A 18 14.14 -3.74 4.63
CA PRO A 18 14.77 -5.05 4.37
C PRO A 18 15.20 -5.80 5.64
N ALA A 19 15.59 -5.08 6.69
CA ALA A 19 15.97 -5.66 7.98
C ALA A 19 14.79 -6.24 8.77
N ASP A 20 13.55 -5.84 8.47
CA ASP A 20 12.35 -6.32 9.17
C ASP A 20 11.86 -7.67 8.63
N VAL A 21 12.28 -8.05 7.42
CA VAL A 21 11.68 -9.15 6.67
C VAL A 21 11.71 -10.45 7.43
N ASP A 22 12.82 -10.80 8.09
CA ASP A 22 12.93 -12.06 8.81
C ASP A 22 11.92 -12.14 9.96
N GLN A 23 11.83 -11.09 10.78
CA GLN A 23 10.84 -11.04 11.86
C GLN A 23 9.40 -11.06 11.34
N CYS A 24 9.13 -10.43 10.19
CA CYS A 24 7.81 -10.47 9.57
C CYS A 24 7.46 -11.88 9.05
N VAL A 25 8.42 -12.58 8.47
CA VAL A 25 8.26 -13.99 8.04
C VAL A 25 7.98 -14.89 9.24
N ASP A 26 8.69 -14.69 10.36
CA ASP A 26 8.45 -15.45 11.59
C ASP A 26 7.02 -15.25 12.12
N ILE A 27 6.48 -14.04 12.05
CA ILE A 27 5.07 -13.77 12.41
C ILE A 27 4.11 -14.56 11.52
N VAL A 28 4.34 -14.58 10.19
CA VAL A 28 3.53 -15.37 9.26
C VAL A 28 3.66 -16.86 9.52
N ALA A 29 4.88 -17.36 9.72
CA ALA A 29 5.15 -18.77 9.96
C ALA A 29 4.53 -19.28 11.27
N ALA A 30 4.54 -18.44 12.31
CA ALA A 30 3.96 -18.76 13.60
C ALA A 30 2.42 -18.67 13.63
N HIS A 31 1.80 -18.02 12.64
CA HIS A 31 0.35 -17.85 12.60
C HIS A 31 -0.36 -19.20 12.36
N PRO A 32 -1.30 -19.62 13.25
CA PRO A 32 -1.84 -20.98 13.26
C PRO A 32 -2.61 -21.36 11.99
N VAL A 33 -3.17 -20.38 11.27
CA VAL A 33 -3.94 -20.61 10.04
C VAL A 33 -3.10 -20.35 8.80
N ILE A 34 -2.28 -19.30 8.78
CA ILE A 34 -1.55 -18.87 7.59
C ILE A 34 -0.26 -19.66 7.41
N GLY A 35 0.51 -19.87 8.49
CA GLY A 35 1.81 -20.56 8.45
C GLY A 35 1.75 -21.95 7.80
N PRO A 36 0.81 -22.83 8.18
CA PRO A 36 0.72 -24.18 7.59
C PRO A 36 0.49 -24.19 6.07
N ARG A 37 -0.12 -23.14 5.51
CA ARG A 37 -0.37 -23.02 4.05
C ARG A 37 0.90 -22.92 3.23
N TYR A 38 1.97 -22.37 3.82
CA TYR A 38 3.26 -22.23 3.15
C TYR A 38 4.09 -23.49 3.17
N GLY A 39 4.04 -24.29 4.24
CA GLY A 39 4.91 -25.47 4.36
C GLY A 39 6.38 -25.12 4.04
N ALA A 40 6.99 -25.82 3.10
CA ALA A 40 8.36 -25.56 2.66
C ALA A 40 8.53 -24.21 1.91
N ASP A 41 7.45 -23.63 1.39
CA ASP A 41 7.51 -22.37 0.67
C ASP A 41 7.70 -21.13 1.58
N ILE A 42 7.72 -21.30 2.90
CA ILE A 42 7.96 -20.20 3.85
C ILE A 42 9.33 -19.53 3.62
N GLU A 43 10.34 -20.27 3.23
CA GLU A 43 11.66 -19.72 2.90
C GLU A 43 11.60 -18.83 1.64
N ASN A 44 10.74 -19.18 0.69
CA ASN A 44 10.53 -18.37 -0.51
C ASN A 44 9.84 -17.03 -0.20
N LEU A 45 9.03 -16.97 0.86
CA LEU A 45 8.32 -15.74 1.26
C LEU A 45 9.29 -14.61 1.56
N GLY A 46 10.29 -14.85 2.42
CA GLY A 46 11.28 -13.83 2.77
C GLY A 46 12.14 -13.38 1.57
N ARG A 47 12.51 -14.33 0.70
CA ARG A 47 13.25 -14.03 -0.54
C ARG A 47 12.40 -13.16 -1.49
N ALA A 48 11.12 -13.52 -1.67
CA ALA A 48 10.20 -12.78 -2.52
C ALA A 48 9.96 -11.35 -1.98
N TRP A 49 9.72 -11.18 -0.69
CA TRP A 49 9.51 -9.86 -0.11
C TRP A 49 10.74 -8.97 -0.23
N ARG A 50 11.95 -9.49 0.07
CA ARG A 50 13.20 -8.70 -0.14
C ARG A 50 13.38 -8.27 -1.59
N HIS A 51 13.03 -9.14 -2.54
CA HIS A 51 13.12 -8.83 -3.96
C HIS A 51 12.14 -7.71 -4.38
N LEU A 52 10.96 -7.67 -3.79
CA LEU A 52 9.88 -6.74 -4.15
C LEU A 52 9.91 -5.42 -3.38
N LEU A 53 10.58 -5.35 -2.23
CA LEU A 53 10.68 -4.11 -1.45
C LEU A 53 11.25 -2.97 -2.29
N GLY A 54 10.57 -1.81 -2.25
CA GLY A 54 10.93 -0.64 -3.05
C GLY A 54 10.27 -0.56 -4.42
N SER A 55 9.58 -1.62 -4.89
CA SER A 55 8.73 -1.55 -6.09
C SER A 55 7.48 -0.72 -5.83
N ALA A 56 7.01 0.00 -6.85
CA ALA A 56 5.74 0.71 -6.79
C ALA A 56 4.51 -0.22 -6.76
N ALA A 57 4.71 -1.50 -7.09
CA ALA A 57 3.66 -2.51 -7.04
C ALA A 57 3.41 -3.07 -5.64
N VAL A 58 4.12 -2.59 -4.61
CA VAL A 58 4.04 -3.11 -3.25
C VAL A 58 3.53 -2.05 -2.29
N ASN A 59 2.47 -2.38 -1.57
CA ASN A 59 2.03 -1.69 -0.37
C ASN A 59 2.40 -2.53 0.84
N ASN A 60 3.16 -1.97 1.77
CA ASN A 60 3.60 -2.70 2.94
C ASN A 60 3.60 -1.83 4.19
N ALA A 61 3.41 -2.47 5.34
CA ALA A 61 3.51 -1.85 6.65
C ALA A 61 4.01 -2.85 7.67
N VAL A 62 4.77 -2.38 8.65
CA VAL A 62 5.00 -3.07 9.92
C VAL A 62 4.30 -2.30 11.02
N PHE A 63 3.67 -3.04 11.93
CA PHE A 63 3.01 -2.49 13.11
C PHE A 63 3.92 -2.72 14.31
N GLU A 64 4.24 -1.64 15.02
CA GLU A 64 5.21 -1.65 16.10
C GLU A 64 4.58 -1.26 17.42
N ARG A 65 5.00 -1.93 18.47
CA ARG A 65 4.86 -1.45 19.83
C ARG A 65 6.15 -0.73 20.22
N PRO A 66 6.12 0.58 20.43
CA PRO A 66 7.26 1.31 20.95
C PRO A 66 7.63 0.78 22.35
N ASP A 67 8.89 0.50 22.58
CA ASP A 67 9.43 0.20 23.89
C ASP A 67 10.53 1.21 24.21
N ARG A 68 10.97 1.29 25.49
CA ARG A 68 11.95 2.29 25.95
C ARG A 68 13.29 2.22 25.21
N LYS A 69 13.65 1.05 24.66
CA LYS A 69 14.95 0.84 24.00
C LYS A 69 14.83 0.45 22.53
N HIS A 70 13.81 -0.32 22.15
CA HIS A 70 13.63 -0.84 20.80
C HIS A 70 12.13 -0.94 20.50
N ALA A 71 11.75 -0.69 19.25
CA ALA A 71 10.40 -1.01 18.79
C ALA A 71 10.31 -2.50 18.48
N THR A 72 9.24 -3.15 18.94
CA THR A 72 8.96 -4.57 18.64
C THR A 72 7.91 -4.63 17.54
N ILE A 73 8.17 -5.33 16.44
CA ILE A 73 7.18 -5.58 15.40
C ILE A 73 6.16 -6.59 15.95
N VAL A 74 4.90 -6.18 15.93
CA VAL A 74 3.76 -6.98 16.44
C VAL A 74 2.79 -7.36 15.34
N GLY A 75 3.01 -6.90 14.11
CA GLY A 75 2.18 -7.28 12.97
C GLY A 75 2.69 -6.70 11.68
N ILE A 76 2.10 -7.15 10.60
CA ILE A 76 2.46 -6.81 9.22
C ILE A 76 1.24 -6.63 8.34
N GLY A 77 1.39 -5.79 7.33
CA GLY A 77 0.56 -5.73 6.14
C GLY A 77 1.45 -5.78 4.90
N PHE A 78 1.16 -6.65 3.95
CA PHE A 78 1.87 -6.75 2.69
C PHE A 78 0.88 -7.06 1.57
N ALA A 79 0.77 -6.18 0.59
CA ALA A 79 -0.10 -6.33 -0.56
C ALA A 79 0.66 -6.01 -1.84
N VAL A 80 0.23 -6.61 -2.96
CA VAL A 80 0.90 -6.47 -4.25
C VAL A 80 -0.11 -6.25 -5.37
N PHE A 81 0.24 -5.37 -6.30
CA PHE A 81 -0.47 -5.26 -7.58
C PHE A 81 0.03 -6.32 -8.55
N VAL A 82 -0.91 -7.05 -9.14
CA VAL A 82 -0.61 -8.19 -10.01
C VAL A 82 -1.27 -8.04 -11.38
N ARG A 83 -0.76 -8.79 -12.36
CA ARG A 83 -1.35 -8.86 -13.70
C ARG A 83 -2.70 -9.57 -13.67
N ASP A 84 -3.64 -9.10 -14.47
CA ASP A 84 -5.01 -9.66 -14.57
C ASP A 84 -5.00 -11.15 -14.96
N LYS A 85 -4.00 -11.60 -15.73
CA LYS A 85 -3.80 -13.01 -16.03
C LYS A 85 -3.70 -13.84 -14.76
N PHE A 86 -2.93 -13.37 -13.76
CA PHE A 86 -2.77 -14.08 -12.50
C PHE A 86 -4.08 -14.08 -11.66
N ILE A 87 -4.80 -12.96 -11.68
CA ILE A 87 -6.14 -12.90 -11.06
C ILE A 87 -7.07 -13.97 -11.65
N HIS A 88 -7.06 -14.11 -12.97
CA HIS A 88 -7.87 -15.13 -13.65
C HIS A 88 -7.43 -16.56 -13.24
N GLU A 89 -6.13 -16.82 -13.21
CA GLU A 89 -5.58 -18.13 -12.82
C GLU A 89 -6.01 -18.53 -11.40
N ILE A 90 -5.87 -17.63 -10.41
CA ILE A 90 -6.22 -17.93 -9.01
C ILE A 90 -7.74 -18.04 -8.75
N LYS A 91 -8.56 -17.56 -9.68
CA LYS A 91 -10.02 -17.68 -9.63
C LYS A 91 -10.55 -18.93 -10.35
N THR A 92 -9.70 -19.58 -11.11
CA THR A 92 -10.08 -20.78 -11.89
C THR A 92 -9.77 -22.04 -11.08
N PRO A 93 -10.74 -22.92 -10.80
CA PRO A 93 -10.49 -24.18 -10.09
C PRO A 93 -9.52 -25.12 -10.83
N PRO A 94 -8.66 -25.86 -10.11
CA PRO A 94 -8.51 -25.87 -8.66
C PRO A 94 -7.83 -24.59 -8.14
N LEU A 95 -8.38 -23.99 -7.09
CA LEU A 95 -7.86 -22.74 -6.54
C LEU A 95 -6.56 -22.99 -5.77
N PRO A 96 -5.46 -22.31 -6.09
CA PRO A 96 -4.20 -22.43 -5.33
C PRO A 96 -4.25 -21.62 -4.02
N TRP A 97 -3.37 -21.95 -3.07
CA TRP A 97 -3.00 -21.01 -2.02
C TRP A 97 -2.19 -19.86 -2.64
N VAL A 98 -2.77 -18.68 -2.69
CA VAL A 98 -2.21 -17.52 -3.41
C VAL A 98 -0.88 -17.07 -2.84
N GLY A 99 -0.74 -17.04 -1.50
CA GLY A 99 0.50 -16.60 -0.85
C GLY A 99 1.72 -17.46 -1.23
N PRO A 100 1.69 -18.80 -1.04
CA PRO A 100 2.75 -19.70 -1.48
C PRO A 100 2.98 -19.65 -2.99
N GLU A 101 1.93 -19.56 -3.80
CA GLU A 101 2.04 -19.47 -5.26
C GLU A 101 2.79 -18.20 -5.69
N LEU A 102 2.45 -17.05 -5.11
CA LEU A 102 3.18 -15.79 -5.32
C LEU A 102 4.66 -15.93 -4.95
N ALA A 103 4.96 -16.50 -3.77
CA ALA A 103 6.32 -16.66 -3.30
C ALA A 103 7.16 -17.51 -4.27
N ARG A 104 6.62 -18.65 -4.72
CA ARG A 104 7.28 -19.52 -5.68
C ARG A 104 7.56 -18.84 -7.03
N ARG A 105 6.56 -18.15 -7.58
CA ARG A 105 6.68 -17.47 -8.89
C ARG A 105 7.65 -16.30 -8.84
N VAL A 106 7.59 -15.47 -7.80
CA VAL A 106 8.52 -14.34 -7.63
C VAL A 106 9.97 -14.83 -7.56
N VAL A 107 10.24 -15.86 -6.75
CA VAL A 107 11.59 -16.41 -6.60
C VAL A 107 12.02 -17.20 -7.86
N GLY A 108 11.08 -17.84 -8.54
CA GLY A 108 11.31 -18.61 -9.77
C GLY A 108 11.51 -17.77 -11.02
N GLY A 109 11.34 -16.44 -10.96
CA GLY A 109 11.51 -15.55 -12.10
C GLY A 109 10.29 -15.40 -13.02
N ASP A 110 9.15 -16.01 -12.68
CA ASP A 110 7.84 -15.84 -13.34
C ASP A 110 6.90 -14.99 -12.49
N SER A 111 7.40 -13.85 -12.02
CA SER A 111 6.67 -12.97 -11.12
C SER A 111 5.40 -12.43 -11.78
N PRO A 112 4.21 -12.63 -11.18
CA PRO A 112 2.98 -12.01 -11.65
C PRO A 112 2.83 -10.56 -11.17
N VAL A 113 3.70 -10.08 -10.28
CA VAL A 113 3.68 -8.72 -9.74
C VAL A 113 4.03 -7.72 -10.84
N LEU A 114 3.31 -6.60 -10.88
CA LEU A 114 3.53 -5.55 -11.87
C LEU A 114 4.90 -4.89 -11.69
N THR A 115 5.50 -4.48 -12.81
CA THR A 115 6.64 -3.56 -12.81
C THR A 115 6.18 -2.12 -12.53
N ASP A 116 7.10 -1.23 -12.17
CA ASP A 116 6.79 0.20 -11.95
C ASP A 116 6.12 0.85 -13.18
N ASP A 117 6.53 0.46 -14.39
CA ASP A 117 5.93 0.96 -15.64
C ASP A 117 4.50 0.44 -15.83
N GLU A 118 4.27 -0.84 -15.58
CA GLU A 118 2.93 -1.44 -15.63
C GLU A 118 2.00 -0.82 -14.56
N VAL A 119 2.50 -0.55 -13.34
CA VAL A 119 1.74 0.15 -12.30
C VAL A 119 1.33 1.54 -12.77
N ARG A 120 2.29 2.31 -13.34
CA ARG A 120 1.99 3.65 -13.86
C ARG A 120 0.90 3.62 -14.92
N ASP A 121 1.00 2.70 -15.86
CA ASP A 121 0.09 2.62 -17.00
C ASP A 121 -1.31 2.14 -16.54
N ALA A 122 -1.38 1.11 -15.69
CA ALA A 122 -2.64 0.62 -15.12
C ALA A 122 -3.31 1.67 -14.22
N ASN A 123 -2.55 2.33 -13.34
CA ASN A 123 -3.06 3.39 -12.45
C ASN A 123 -3.60 4.60 -13.21
N SER A 124 -3.18 4.78 -14.46
CA SER A 124 -3.63 5.88 -15.32
C SER A 124 -4.77 5.49 -16.27
N GLY A 125 -5.16 4.23 -16.32
CA GLY A 125 -6.08 3.71 -17.32
C GLY A 125 -7.02 2.62 -16.82
N ALA A 126 -6.66 1.35 -16.99
CA ALA A 126 -7.54 0.21 -16.72
C ALA A 126 -7.79 -0.04 -15.22
N GLY A 127 -6.95 0.48 -14.35
CA GLY A 127 -6.97 0.21 -12.92
C GLY A 127 -6.06 -0.97 -12.53
N LEU A 128 -5.89 -1.14 -11.23
CA LEU A 128 -4.97 -2.07 -10.59
C LEU A 128 -5.74 -3.19 -9.91
N SER A 129 -5.29 -4.43 -10.08
CA SER A 129 -5.77 -5.58 -9.34
C SER A 129 -4.79 -5.90 -8.22
N GLU A 130 -5.27 -5.97 -6.99
CA GLU A 130 -4.46 -6.13 -5.79
C GLU A 130 -4.75 -7.43 -5.06
N ILE A 131 -3.69 -8.01 -4.49
CA ILE A 131 -3.77 -9.15 -3.59
C ILE A 131 -3.16 -8.76 -2.25
N VAL A 132 -3.91 -8.89 -1.17
CA VAL A 132 -3.38 -8.87 0.18
C VAL A 132 -2.64 -10.18 0.42
N TRP A 133 -1.31 -10.11 0.41
CA TRP A 133 -0.45 -11.28 0.57
C TRP A 133 -0.33 -11.71 2.02
N ALA A 134 -0.22 -10.73 2.92
CA ALA A 134 -0.24 -10.94 4.36
C ALA A 134 -0.88 -9.72 5.04
N GLY A 135 -1.72 -9.99 6.04
CA GLY A 135 -2.29 -8.98 6.92
C GLY A 135 -2.58 -9.67 8.24
N THR A 136 -1.58 -9.69 9.15
CA THR A 136 -1.66 -10.47 10.39
C THR A 136 -0.74 -9.87 11.46
N GLY A 137 -0.95 -10.29 12.69
CA GLY A 137 -0.12 -9.91 13.83
C GLY A 137 0.17 -11.08 14.76
N VAL A 138 0.95 -10.81 15.80
CA VAL A 138 1.09 -11.76 16.90
C VAL A 138 -0.25 -11.86 17.64
N PRO A 139 -0.64 -13.07 18.12
CA PRO A 139 -1.99 -13.35 18.62
C PRO A 139 -2.49 -12.37 19.69
N GLU A 140 -1.60 -11.88 20.57
CA GLU A 140 -1.93 -10.97 21.67
C GLU A 140 -2.42 -9.61 21.19
N PHE A 141 -2.05 -9.19 19.97
CA PHE A 141 -2.42 -7.92 19.38
C PHE A 141 -3.49 -8.06 18.30
N GLU A 142 -3.45 -9.12 17.51
CA GLU A 142 -4.29 -9.30 16.32
C GLU A 142 -5.79 -9.16 16.61
N GLN A 143 -6.24 -9.60 17.79
CA GLN A 143 -7.64 -9.51 18.21
C GLN A 143 -7.98 -8.20 18.92
N THR A 144 -7.01 -7.29 19.09
CA THR A 144 -7.27 -6.02 19.75
C THR A 144 -7.88 -5.00 18.79
N ARG A 145 -8.81 -4.19 19.31
CA ARG A 145 -9.44 -3.12 18.55
C ARG A 145 -8.42 -2.12 18.01
N ASP A 146 -7.41 -1.78 18.79
CA ASP A 146 -6.39 -0.79 18.42
C ASP A 146 -5.53 -1.27 17.25
N PHE A 147 -5.14 -2.54 17.25
CA PHE A 147 -4.41 -3.15 16.14
C PHE A 147 -5.25 -3.15 14.86
N TYR A 148 -6.51 -3.59 14.94
CA TYR A 148 -7.42 -3.59 13.80
C TYR A 148 -7.62 -2.20 13.21
N HIS A 149 -7.89 -1.19 14.06
CA HIS A 149 -8.05 0.18 13.61
C HIS A 149 -6.79 0.73 12.94
N LEU A 150 -5.62 0.44 13.52
CA LEU A 150 -4.34 0.88 12.94
C LEU A 150 -4.08 0.20 11.59
N MET A 151 -4.35 -1.11 11.48
CA MET A 151 -4.20 -1.86 10.24
C MET A 151 -5.11 -1.32 9.14
N VAL A 152 -6.40 -1.11 9.43
CA VAL A 152 -7.36 -0.58 8.46
C VAL A 152 -6.98 0.86 8.05
N SER A 153 -6.65 1.73 9.00
CA SER A 153 -6.30 3.12 8.69
C SER A 153 -5.03 3.24 7.86
N SER A 154 -3.99 2.47 8.21
CA SER A 154 -2.75 2.44 7.43
C SER A 154 -2.98 1.89 6.01
N TYR A 155 -3.84 0.88 5.89
CA TYR A 155 -4.19 0.29 4.59
C TYR A 155 -4.94 1.29 3.71
N VAL A 156 -5.95 1.97 4.26
CA VAL A 156 -6.68 3.04 3.54
C VAL A 156 -5.72 4.16 3.11
N GLU A 157 -4.84 4.61 3.99
CA GLU A 157 -3.85 5.65 3.66
C GLU A 157 -2.88 5.21 2.56
N ALA A 158 -2.38 3.96 2.63
CA ALA A 158 -1.49 3.40 1.63
C ALA A 158 -2.13 3.29 0.23
N HIS A 159 -3.47 3.20 0.15
CA HIS A 159 -4.20 3.05 -1.11
C HIS A 159 -4.63 4.36 -1.75
N ARG A 160 -4.51 5.49 -1.07
CA ARG A 160 -4.85 6.80 -1.66
C ARG A 160 -4.04 7.04 -2.94
N GLY A 161 -4.76 7.39 -4.01
CA GLY A 161 -4.18 7.70 -5.33
C GLY A 161 -3.93 6.48 -6.23
N PHE A 162 -4.32 5.28 -5.80
CA PHE A 162 -4.37 4.13 -6.69
C PHE A 162 -5.78 3.90 -7.24
N LEU A 163 -5.87 3.72 -8.56
CA LEU A 163 -7.10 3.34 -9.24
C LEU A 163 -7.29 1.82 -9.10
N LEU A 164 -7.88 1.37 -7.98
CA LEU A 164 -8.15 -0.03 -7.78
C LEU A 164 -9.32 -0.50 -8.65
N ASN A 165 -9.14 -1.62 -9.34
CA ASN A 165 -10.17 -2.32 -10.10
C ASN A 165 -10.72 -3.51 -9.31
N GLU A 166 -9.84 -4.25 -8.67
CA GLU A 166 -10.18 -5.42 -7.88
C GLU A 166 -9.24 -5.58 -6.68
N LEU A 167 -9.78 -6.04 -5.57
CA LEU A 167 -9.05 -6.42 -4.37
C LEU A 167 -9.39 -7.85 -3.98
N ILE A 168 -8.37 -8.70 -3.83
CA ILE A 168 -8.48 -10.01 -3.19
C ILE A 168 -7.83 -9.89 -1.81
N SER A 169 -8.67 -9.97 -0.76
CA SER A 169 -8.27 -9.62 0.60
C SER A 169 -7.90 -10.82 1.46
N ALA A 170 -8.43 -12.02 1.16
CA ALA A 170 -8.17 -13.20 1.96
C ALA A 170 -8.49 -14.51 1.23
N GLN A 171 -7.99 -15.60 1.79
CA GLN A 171 -8.40 -16.96 1.46
C GLN A 171 -8.83 -17.69 2.73
N ALA A 172 -9.89 -18.48 2.65
CA ALA A 172 -10.49 -19.23 3.74
C ALA A 172 -10.58 -20.72 3.43
N GLU A 173 -10.36 -21.57 4.42
CA GLU A 173 -10.51 -23.02 4.32
C GLU A 173 -11.90 -23.51 4.75
N SER A 174 -12.60 -22.70 5.54
CA SER A 174 -13.89 -23.03 6.10
C SER A 174 -14.89 -21.90 5.90
N VAL A 175 -16.16 -22.22 6.02
CA VAL A 175 -17.27 -21.24 5.98
C VAL A 175 -17.11 -20.20 7.08
N GLU A 176 -16.69 -20.61 8.27
CA GLU A 176 -16.49 -19.71 9.42
C GLU A 176 -15.42 -18.64 9.12
N GLN A 177 -14.26 -19.06 8.60
CA GLN A 177 -13.22 -18.11 8.17
C GLN A 177 -13.70 -17.22 7.03
N LEU A 178 -14.48 -17.77 6.09
CA LEU A 178 -15.06 -17.01 5.00
C LEU A 178 -16.00 -15.92 5.50
N LEU A 179 -16.90 -16.25 6.44
CA LEU A 179 -17.83 -15.29 7.03
C LEU A 179 -17.10 -14.13 7.71
N GLY A 180 -16.01 -14.39 8.45
CA GLY A 180 -15.17 -13.34 9.01
C GLY A 180 -14.61 -12.37 7.95
N GLY A 181 -14.16 -12.88 6.81
CA GLY A 181 -13.74 -12.05 5.68
C GLY A 181 -14.87 -11.24 5.05
N VAL A 182 -16.08 -11.79 4.99
CA VAL A 182 -17.27 -11.09 4.48
C VAL A 182 -17.73 -10.00 5.46
N GLU A 183 -17.72 -10.27 6.76
CA GLU A 183 -18.01 -9.29 7.80
C GLU A 183 -17.01 -8.12 7.78
N ALA A 184 -15.75 -8.40 7.48
CA ALA A 184 -14.73 -7.37 7.25
C ALA A 184 -14.94 -6.53 5.98
N GLY A 185 -15.99 -6.81 5.18
CA GLY A 185 -16.38 -6.01 4.02
C GLY A 185 -16.08 -6.65 2.67
N GLY A 186 -15.44 -7.80 2.61
CA GLY A 186 -15.23 -8.58 1.39
C GLY A 186 -16.51 -9.26 0.87
N LEU A 187 -16.34 -9.93 -0.26
CA LEU A 187 -17.37 -10.78 -0.87
C LEU A 187 -16.75 -12.13 -1.22
N TYR A 188 -17.56 -13.17 -1.22
CA TYR A 188 -17.16 -14.50 -1.64
C TYR A 188 -17.08 -14.60 -3.16
N TRP A 189 -15.95 -15.11 -3.69
CA TRP A 189 -15.83 -15.45 -5.10
C TRP A 189 -16.52 -16.79 -5.37
N ASN A 190 -17.59 -16.75 -6.15
CA ASN A 190 -18.28 -17.96 -6.60
C ASN A 190 -17.71 -18.42 -7.96
N PRO A 191 -16.91 -19.50 -8.00
CA PRO A 191 -16.30 -19.95 -9.25
C PRO A 191 -17.31 -20.52 -10.26
N THR A 192 -18.51 -20.91 -9.82
CA THR A 192 -19.58 -21.40 -10.70
C THR A 192 -20.23 -20.25 -11.46
N HIS A 193 -20.54 -19.15 -10.76
CA HIS A 193 -21.16 -17.98 -11.37
C HIS A 193 -20.11 -16.97 -11.91
N GLN A 194 -18.83 -17.18 -11.60
CA GLN A 194 -17.72 -16.27 -11.92
C GLN A 194 -17.97 -14.83 -11.46
N ASP A 195 -18.55 -14.68 -10.27
CA ASP A 195 -18.88 -13.38 -9.67
C ASP A 195 -18.68 -13.39 -8.16
N TYR A 196 -18.65 -12.20 -7.58
CA TYR A 196 -18.60 -12.00 -6.13
C TYR A 196 -19.99 -11.93 -5.53
N GLU A 197 -20.23 -12.72 -4.49
CA GLU A 197 -21.51 -12.87 -3.80
C GLU A 197 -21.39 -12.51 -2.32
N LYS A 198 -22.51 -12.07 -1.70
CA LYS A 198 -22.55 -11.63 -0.28
C LYS A 198 -22.30 -12.77 0.71
N ALA A 199 -22.81 -13.94 0.40
CA ALA A 199 -22.62 -15.14 1.19
C ALA A 199 -22.88 -16.35 0.31
N PRO A 200 -22.21 -17.48 0.57
CA PRO A 200 -22.56 -18.72 -0.09
C PRO A 200 -23.97 -19.14 0.32
N PRO A 201 -24.76 -19.75 -0.60
CA PRO A 201 -26.06 -20.30 -0.25
C PRO A 201 -25.90 -21.41 0.79
N GLU A 202 -26.76 -21.41 1.80
CA GLU A 202 -26.92 -22.55 2.70
C GLU A 202 -27.51 -23.75 1.93
N PRO A 203 -27.10 -24.98 2.21
CA PRO A 203 -26.17 -25.42 3.26
C PRO A 203 -24.74 -25.46 2.81
N ALA A 204 -23.83 -25.31 3.77
CA ALA A 204 -22.37 -25.25 3.64
C ALA A 204 -21.70 -26.37 2.81
N GLY A 205 -22.42 -27.41 2.41
CA GLY A 205 -21.96 -28.52 1.57
C GLY A 205 -21.70 -28.14 0.09
N VAL A 206 -22.07 -26.93 -0.34
CA VAL A 206 -22.02 -26.48 -1.75
C VAL A 206 -20.74 -25.72 -2.08
N PHE A 207 -19.78 -25.59 -1.16
CA PHE A 207 -18.48 -25.03 -1.49
C PHE A 207 -17.71 -25.96 -2.43
N VAL A 208 -17.82 -25.70 -3.73
CA VAL A 208 -17.27 -26.54 -4.81
C VAL A 208 -15.76 -26.42 -4.93
N ALA A 209 -15.21 -25.31 -4.48
CA ALA A 209 -13.78 -25.06 -4.63
C ALA A 209 -13.16 -24.55 -3.31
N ARG A 210 -12.01 -25.10 -2.94
CA ARG A 210 -11.21 -24.68 -1.78
C ARG A 210 -9.77 -24.41 -2.25
N PRO A 211 -9.06 -23.44 -1.68
CA PRO A 211 -9.53 -22.44 -0.69
C PRO A 211 -10.56 -21.46 -1.26
N HIS A 212 -11.40 -20.88 -0.37
CA HIS A 212 -12.37 -19.87 -0.77
C HIS A 212 -11.70 -18.50 -0.87
N LEU A 213 -11.96 -17.78 -1.97
CA LEU A 213 -11.48 -16.42 -2.13
C LEU A 213 -12.47 -15.40 -1.56
N VAL A 214 -11.93 -14.41 -0.85
CA VAL A 214 -12.65 -13.21 -0.42
C VAL A 214 -12.06 -12.00 -1.11
N GLY A 215 -12.91 -11.19 -1.72
CA GLY A 215 -12.47 -10.00 -2.42
C GLY A 215 -13.63 -9.10 -2.82
N ILE A 216 -13.36 -8.11 -3.65
CA ILE A 216 -14.39 -7.21 -4.16
C ILE A 216 -13.88 -6.47 -5.40
N THR A 217 -14.75 -6.23 -6.38
CA THR A 217 -14.46 -5.35 -7.51
C THR A 217 -14.82 -3.90 -7.20
N ARG A 218 -14.22 -2.95 -7.93
CA ARG A 218 -14.56 -1.52 -7.86
C ARG A 218 -16.06 -1.28 -8.00
N LYS A 219 -16.70 -1.90 -8.99
CA LYS A 219 -18.14 -1.78 -9.23
C LYS A 219 -18.95 -2.10 -7.98
N LEU A 220 -18.65 -3.21 -7.32
CA LEU A 220 -19.35 -3.66 -6.13
C LEU A 220 -19.02 -2.81 -4.89
N ALA A 221 -17.76 -2.42 -4.72
CA ALA A 221 -17.33 -1.57 -3.60
C ALA A 221 -18.05 -0.22 -3.60
N LEU A 222 -18.17 0.43 -4.76
CA LEU A 222 -18.83 1.73 -4.89
C LEU A 222 -20.34 1.69 -4.64
N THR A 223 -20.99 0.50 -4.68
CA THR A 223 -22.39 0.35 -4.25
C THR A 223 -22.56 0.30 -2.73
N ARG A 224 -21.46 0.09 -1.97
CA ARG A 224 -21.44 -0.04 -0.51
C ARG A 224 -21.05 1.27 0.16
N ARG A 225 -21.79 2.33 -0.10
CA ARG A 225 -21.53 3.67 0.45
C ARG A 225 -21.46 3.63 1.97
N GLY A 226 -20.43 4.29 2.54
CA GLY A 226 -20.19 4.35 4.00
C GLY A 226 -19.43 3.15 4.56
N SER A 227 -19.09 2.14 3.77
CA SER A 227 -18.16 1.07 4.15
C SER A 227 -16.73 1.56 4.01
N TRP A 228 -15.83 1.18 4.94
CA TRP A 228 -14.40 1.47 4.83
C TRP A 228 -13.79 0.89 3.55
N VAL A 229 -14.31 -0.24 3.06
CA VAL A 229 -13.87 -0.86 1.79
C VAL A 229 -14.15 0.07 0.61
N SER A 230 -15.27 0.82 0.61
CA SER A 230 -15.56 1.76 -0.48
C SER A 230 -14.54 2.89 -0.57
N THR A 231 -13.91 3.27 0.54
CA THR A 231 -12.89 4.33 0.57
C THR A 231 -11.59 3.92 -0.14
N LEU A 232 -11.27 2.62 -0.22
CA LEU A 232 -10.13 2.11 -0.97
C LEU A 232 -10.28 2.35 -2.48
N PHE A 233 -11.52 2.41 -2.96
CA PHE A 233 -11.83 2.60 -4.36
C PHE A 233 -12.16 4.06 -4.72
N ASP A 234 -12.07 4.99 -3.74
CA ASP A 234 -12.19 6.43 -3.98
C ASP A 234 -10.88 6.95 -4.60
N TYR A 235 -10.89 7.03 -5.93
CA TYR A 235 -9.70 7.38 -6.70
C TYR A 235 -9.54 8.89 -6.85
N ARG A 236 -8.37 9.37 -6.46
CA ARG A 236 -7.93 10.75 -6.70
C ARG A 236 -6.58 10.71 -7.39
N PRO A 237 -6.49 11.10 -8.67
CA PRO A 237 -5.21 11.11 -9.36
C PRO A 237 -4.27 12.17 -8.76
N PRO A 238 -2.94 11.96 -8.84
CA PRO A 238 -1.98 12.99 -8.45
C PRO A 238 -2.13 14.22 -9.34
N ARG A 239 -1.99 15.42 -8.77
CA ARG A 239 -2.09 16.70 -9.49
C ARG A 239 -0.80 17.07 -10.20
N PHE A 240 0.35 16.85 -9.52
CA PHE A 240 1.64 17.34 -9.99
C PHE A 240 2.37 16.37 -10.92
N GLY A 241 2.08 15.09 -10.89
CA GLY A 241 2.68 14.07 -11.74
C GLY A 241 4.21 14.02 -11.62
N PHE A 242 4.73 13.91 -10.42
CA PHE A 242 6.16 13.80 -10.15
C PHE A 242 6.79 12.59 -10.85
N THR A 243 8.04 12.74 -11.28
CA THR A 243 8.83 11.60 -11.79
C THR A 243 9.17 10.64 -10.67
N ARG A 244 9.55 9.40 -11.00
CA ARG A 244 10.01 8.41 -10.02
C ARG A 244 11.12 8.94 -9.12
N GLY A 245 12.14 9.60 -9.70
CA GLY A 245 13.21 10.20 -8.91
C GLY A 245 12.73 11.34 -7.99
N GLU A 246 11.82 12.20 -8.49
CA GLU A 246 11.21 13.26 -7.68
C GLU A 246 10.38 12.66 -6.53
N GLN A 247 9.63 11.57 -6.78
CA GLN A 247 8.88 10.86 -5.74
C GLN A 247 9.80 10.24 -4.68
N GLN A 248 10.89 9.60 -5.10
CA GLN A 248 11.90 9.06 -4.18
C GLN A 248 12.52 10.16 -3.30
N LEU A 249 12.89 11.31 -3.90
CA LEU A 249 13.40 12.45 -3.15
C LEU A 249 12.37 12.96 -2.11
N LEU A 250 11.11 13.09 -2.51
CA LEU A 250 10.04 13.55 -1.62
C LEU A 250 9.79 12.53 -0.49
N GLN A 251 9.72 11.23 -0.80
CA GLN A 251 9.56 10.16 0.20
C GLN A 251 10.71 10.17 1.21
N THR A 252 11.96 10.26 0.73
CA THR A 252 13.14 10.35 1.59
C THR A 252 13.10 11.60 2.47
N ALA A 253 12.69 12.75 1.91
CA ALA A 253 12.58 14.00 2.66
C ALA A 253 11.48 13.97 3.73
N LEU A 254 10.38 13.22 3.51
CA LEU A 254 9.31 13.04 4.48
C LEU A 254 9.73 12.21 5.69
N THR A 255 10.69 11.29 5.52
CA THR A 255 11.19 10.38 6.57
C THR A 255 12.48 10.85 7.24
N SER A 256 13.21 11.79 6.62
CA SER A 256 14.49 12.30 7.12
C SER A 256 14.31 13.28 8.29
N PHE A 257 15.10 13.13 9.36
CA PHE A 257 15.00 13.96 10.57
C PHE A 257 15.29 15.45 10.31
N GLN A 258 16.34 15.79 9.54
CA GLN A 258 16.70 17.18 9.21
C GLN A 258 16.37 17.55 7.75
N GLY A 259 16.31 16.58 6.87
CA GLY A 259 15.97 16.76 5.45
C GLY A 259 16.95 17.69 4.69
N THR A 260 18.22 17.73 5.12
CA THR A 260 19.25 18.54 4.42
C THR A 260 19.58 17.95 3.05
N ASP A 261 20.01 18.81 2.10
CA ASP A 261 20.41 18.32 0.77
C ASP A 261 21.57 17.31 0.84
N GLN A 262 22.43 17.42 1.85
CA GLN A 262 23.53 16.49 2.07
C GLN A 262 23.03 15.10 2.51
N GLU A 263 22.10 15.05 3.46
CA GLU A 263 21.48 13.80 3.93
C GLU A 263 20.70 13.12 2.82
N LEU A 264 19.88 13.89 2.08
CA LEU A 264 19.11 13.39 0.96
C LEU A 264 20.01 12.84 -0.16
N ALA A 265 21.12 13.54 -0.45
CA ALA A 265 22.10 13.09 -1.42
C ALA A 265 22.76 11.76 -1.00
N GLY A 266 23.12 11.64 0.29
CA GLY A 266 23.67 10.40 0.84
C GLY A 266 22.68 9.24 0.78
N ALA A 267 21.44 9.47 1.23
CA ALA A 267 20.39 8.45 1.26
C ALA A 267 19.98 7.94 -0.13
N LEU A 268 20.04 8.82 -1.14
CA LEU A 268 19.67 8.49 -2.53
C LEU A 268 20.88 8.14 -3.42
N HIS A 269 22.09 8.12 -2.88
CA HIS A 269 23.33 7.92 -3.63
C HIS A 269 23.48 8.91 -4.81
N LEU A 270 23.10 10.17 -4.58
CA LEU A 270 23.15 11.26 -5.55
C LEU A 270 24.16 12.34 -5.14
N SER A 271 24.53 13.22 -6.07
CA SER A 271 25.29 14.44 -5.73
C SER A 271 24.35 15.53 -5.18
N VAL A 272 24.88 16.39 -4.29
CA VAL A 272 24.13 17.54 -3.76
C VAL A 272 23.62 18.48 -4.88
N PRO A 273 24.40 18.79 -5.93
CA PRO A 273 23.89 19.55 -7.08
C PRO A 273 22.69 18.88 -7.77
N THR A 274 22.69 17.54 -7.89
CA THR A 274 21.56 16.78 -8.45
C THR A 274 20.31 16.95 -7.61
N VAL A 275 20.42 16.80 -6.28
CA VAL A 275 19.31 17.00 -5.33
C VAL A 275 18.73 18.42 -5.46
N LYS A 276 19.57 19.45 -5.53
CA LYS A 276 19.14 20.85 -5.74
C LYS A 276 18.41 21.03 -7.06
N LYS A 277 18.90 20.42 -8.15
CA LYS A 277 18.25 20.46 -9.47
C LYS A 277 16.88 19.80 -9.42
N MET A 278 16.75 18.67 -8.71
CA MET A 278 15.48 17.98 -8.52
C MET A 278 14.48 18.83 -7.75
N TRP A 279 14.88 19.48 -6.64
CA TRP A 279 14.03 20.43 -5.93
C TRP A 279 13.56 21.58 -6.83
N GLY A 280 14.44 22.14 -7.65
CA GLY A 280 14.06 23.17 -8.63
C GLY A 280 13.03 22.68 -9.65
N SER A 281 13.14 21.42 -10.11
CA SER A 281 12.16 20.80 -11.00
C SER A 281 10.82 20.60 -10.31
N ILE A 282 10.84 20.10 -9.07
CA ILE A 282 9.64 19.89 -8.23
C ILE A 282 8.90 21.23 -8.03
N TYR A 283 9.58 22.27 -7.57
CA TYR A 283 8.95 23.58 -7.31
C TYR A 283 8.35 24.20 -8.57
N ARG A 284 9.00 24.10 -9.71
CA ARG A 284 8.47 24.61 -10.99
C ARG A 284 7.18 23.87 -11.35
N ARG A 285 7.17 22.55 -11.22
CA ARG A 285 6.02 21.70 -11.50
C ARG A 285 4.84 22.01 -10.58
N VAL A 286 5.10 22.23 -9.29
CA VAL A 286 4.06 22.62 -8.34
C VAL A 286 3.54 24.00 -8.67
N ALA A 287 4.42 24.98 -8.92
CA ALA A 287 4.02 26.34 -9.27
C ALA A 287 3.21 26.43 -10.56
N ASP A 288 3.49 25.56 -11.55
CA ASP A 288 2.70 25.45 -12.79
C ASP A 288 1.25 25.00 -12.53
N CYS A 289 0.99 24.25 -11.45
CA CYS A 289 -0.33 23.72 -11.10
C CYS A 289 -1.00 24.46 -9.93
N ASP A 290 -0.20 24.92 -8.97
CA ASP A 290 -0.64 25.54 -7.72
C ASP A 290 0.41 26.56 -7.24
N PRO A 291 0.38 27.80 -7.79
CA PRO A 291 1.35 28.82 -7.42
C PRO A 291 1.34 29.22 -5.93
N GLU A 292 0.19 29.04 -5.27
CA GLU A 292 0.03 29.45 -3.87
C GLU A 292 0.74 28.49 -2.91
N LEU A 293 0.91 27.23 -3.30
CA LEU A 293 1.58 26.23 -2.47
C LEU A 293 3.09 26.49 -2.34
N VAL A 294 3.71 27.08 -3.37
CA VAL A 294 5.14 27.41 -3.40
C VAL A 294 5.34 28.84 -3.88
N PRO A 295 4.80 29.85 -3.17
CA PRO A 295 4.81 31.22 -3.66
C PRO A 295 6.21 31.73 -3.93
N ASP A 296 6.38 32.45 -5.02
CA ASP A 296 7.58 33.25 -5.29
C ASP A 296 7.48 34.51 -4.46
N SER A 297 7.96 34.45 -3.20
CA SER A 297 7.95 35.58 -2.31
C SER A 297 8.91 36.66 -2.83
N THR A 298 8.37 37.58 -3.63
CA THR A 298 9.06 38.82 -4.04
C THR A 298 9.15 39.86 -2.91
N LEU A 299 8.53 39.57 -1.75
CA LEU A 299 8.36 40.54 -0.66
C LEU A 299 9.15 40.24 0.61
N ALA A 300 9.97 39.19 0.68
CA ALA A 300 10.77 38.94 1.87
C ALA A 300 12.20 39.47 1.69
N GLU A 301 12.54 40.47 2.47
CA GLU A 301 13.90 41.05 2.62
C GLU A 301 14.94 40.08 3.25
N SER A 302 14.52 38.85 3.63
CA SER A 302 15.36 37.84 4.22
C SER A 302 15.99 36.91 3.17
N GLY A 303 17.22 36.48 3.40
CA GLY A 303 18.14 35.87 2.41
C GLY A 303 17.61 34.56 1.77
N THR A 304 18.14 34.26 0.60
CA THR A 304 17.78 33.13 -0.29
C THR A 304 17.72 31.73 0.36
N ARG A 305 18.37 31.54 1.52
CA ARG A 305 18.46 30.26 2.23
C ARG A 305 17.19 29.94 3.06
N GLU A 306 16.53 30.96 3.61
CA GLU A 306 15.28 30.80 4.36
C GLU A 306 14.09 30.51 3.44
N ARG A 307 14.04 31.16 2.27
CA ARG A 307 12.99 30.95 1.25
C ARG A 307 12.91 29.51 0.77
N GLY A 308 14.07 28.87 0.53
CA GLY A 308 14.13 27.48 0.09
C GLY A 308 13.63 26.48 1.16
N ARG A 309 13.84 26.79 2.44
CA ARG A 309 13.36 26.00 3.56
C ARG A 309 11.83 26.09 3.74
N GLU A 310 11.29 27.27 3.56
CA GLU A 310 9.85 27.50 3.70
C GLU A 310 9.07 26.83 2.57
N LYS A 311 9.47 26.99 1.30
CA LYS A 311 8.88 26.27 0.17
C LYS A 311 8.91 24.75 0.38
N ARG A 312 10.03 24.21 0.86
CA ARG A 312 10.16 22.78 1.17
C ARG A 312 9.19 22.36 2.26
N ARG A 313 9.10 23.13 3.35
CA ARG A 313 8.22 22.84 4.49
C ARG A 313 6.76 22.81 4.08
N SER A 314 6.31 23.81 3.31
CA SER A 314 4.93 23.90 2.83
C SER A 314 4.59 22.73 1.90
N LEU A 315 5.48 22.43 0.95
CA LEU A 315 5.28 21.29 0.05
C LEU A 315 5.25 19.95 0.78
N LEU A 316 6.17 19.70 1.71
CA LEU A 316 6.20 18.45 2.46
C LEU A 316 4.99 18.32 3.41
N ALA A 317 4.49 19.42 3.97
CA ALA A 317 3.24 19.42 4.74
C ALA A 317 2.06 19.01 3.86
N TYR A 318 1.94 19.62 2.67
CA TYR A 318 0.92 19.26 1.70
C TYR A 318 0.97 17.77 1.31
N ILE A 319 2.16 17.25 0.97
CA ILE A 319 2.30 15.85 0.54
C ILE A 319 1.97 14.86 1.67
N ARG A 320 2.18 15.21 2.95
CA ARG A 320 1.73 14.38 4.08
C ARG A 320 0.22 14.22 4.10
N GLU A 321 -0.51 15.26 3.73
CA GLU A 321 -1.97 15.25 3.65
C GLU A 321 -2.46 14.65 2.31
N HIS A 322 -1.59 14.64 1.30
CA HIS A 322 -1.88 14.21 -0.08
C HIS A 322 -0.89 13.14 -0.57
N PRO A 323 -0.85 11.93 0.05
CA PRO A 323 0.06 10.86 -0.35
C PRO A 323 -0.17 10.36 -1.78
N GLU A 324 -1.34 10.65 -2.37
CA GLU A 324 -1.66 10.39 -3.78
C GLU A 324 -0.65 11.05 -4.74
N GLU A 325 -0.04 12.17 -4.37
CA GLU A 325 0.97 12.85 -5.20
C GLU A 325 2.25 12.03 -5.41
N LEU A 326 2.49 11.05 -4.55
CA LEU A 326 3.62 10.14 -4.64
C LEU A 326 3.31 8.86 -5.44
N ARG A 327 2.15 8.76 -6.08
CA ARG A 327 1.79 7.59 -6.89
C ARG A 327 2.26 7.74 -8.33
N LEU A 328 2.72 6.63 -8.92
CA LEU A 328 3.08 6.62 -10.33
C LEU A 328 1.85 6.83 -11.21
N HIS A 329 1.94 7.77 -12.14
CA HIS A 329 0.87 8.10 -13.05
C HIS A 329 1.43 8.59 -14.40
N SER A 330 0.71 8.33 -15.50
CA SER A 330 1.08 8.79 -16.83
C SER A 330 0.88 10.30 -16.97
N ARG A 331 1.97 11.04 -17.19
CA ARG A 331 1.93 12.49 -17.40
C ARG A 331 1.09 12.91 -18.59
N LYS A 332 1.07 12.10 -19.64
CA LYS A 332 0.29 12.38 -20.85
C LYS A 332 -1.19 12.45 -20.51
N LEU A 333 -1.67 11.48 -19.74
CA LEU A 333 -3.07 11.42 -19.33
C LEU A 333 -3.42 12.49 -18.30
N LEU A 334 -2.53 12.82 -17.35
CA LEU A 334 -2.74 13.93 -16.42
C LEU A 334 -2.94 15.27 -17.16
N ARG A 335 -2.10 15.56 -18.14
CA ARG A 335 -2.23 16.78 -18.94
C ARG A 335 -3.52 16.82 -19.77
N GLN A 336 -3.97 15.68 -20.29
CA GLN A 336 -5.24 15.59 -21.01
C GLN A 336 -6.43 15.84 -20.07
N ASN A 337 -6.42 15.24 -18.89
CA ASN A 337 -7.47 15.43 -17.89
C ASN A 337 -7.52 16.88 -17.38
N LEU A 338 -6.38 17.50 -17.12
CA LEU A 338 -6.31 18.91 -16.71
C LEU A 338 -6.90 19.84 -17.79
N ARG A 339 -6.55 19.64 -19.07
CA ARG A 339 -7.13 20.44 -20.18
C ARG A 339 -8.64 20.26 -20.30
N GLN A 340 -9.16 19.05 -20.08
CA GLN A 340 -10.60 18.80 -20.09
C GLN A 340 -11.32 19.49 -18.92
N MET A 341 -10.66 19.63 -17.77
CA MET A 341 -11.22 20.33 -16.60
C MET A 341 -11.14 21.86 -16.73
N THR A 342 -10.12 22.39 -17.44
CA THR A 342 -9.94 23.86 -17.66
C THR A 342 -10.66 24.36 -18.92
N GLY A 343 -11.23 23.47 -19.72
CA GLY A 343 -11.97 23.86 -20.93
C GLY A 343 -11.08 24.34 -22.09
N GLU A 344 -9.78 24.00 -22.07
CA GLU A 344 -8.81 24.28 -23.15
C GLU A 344 -8.70 23.13 -24.16
#